data_ad5b3ffce754e73bb09c9f25e4328425
#
_entry.id   ad5b3ffce754e73bb09c9f25e4328425
#
_cell.length_a   1.000
_cell.length_b   1.000
_cell.length_c   1.000
_cell.angle_alpha   90.00
_cell.angle_beta   90.00
_cell.angle_gamma   90.00
#
_symmetry.space_group_name_H-M   'P 1'
#
loop_
_entity.id
_entity.type
_entity.pdbx_description
1 polymer ?
#
loop_
_entity_poly.entity_id
_entity_poly.type
_entity_poly.pdbx_seq_one_letter_code
_entity_poly.pdbx_strand_id
1 'polypeptide(L)' 'MKNSELKRLLKKMGCRFETHGGCHDNWINLKTGKIFQVPRHDGQEIKTGTLEAIMKQAGLK' A
#
# COMPACT_ATOMS: atom_id res chain seq x y z
N MET A 1 0.90 6.67 11.49
CA MET A 1 0.55 7.08 10.10
C MET A 1 -0.85 6.59 9.77
N LYS A 2 -1.69 7.43 9.26
CA LYS A 2 -3.02 7.03 8.78
C LYS A 2 -2.91 6.36 7.42
N ASN A 3 -3.85 5.46 7.14
CA ASN A 3 -3.86 4.74 5.87
C ASN A 3 -4.00 5.69 4.66
N SER A 4 -4.75 6.79 4.82
CA SER A 4 -4.85 7.81 3.77
C SER A 4 -3.50 8.43 3.45
N GLU A 5 -2.66 8.63 4.46
CA GLU A 5 -1.30 9.14 4.28
C GLU A 5 -0.42 8.10 3.58
N LEU A 6 -0.57 6.84 3.96
CA LEU A 6 0.15 5.74 3.32
C LEU A 6 -0.18 5.65 1.83
N LYS A 7 -1.47 5.73 1.49
CA LYS A 7 -1.91 5.70 0.09
C LYS A 7 -1.31 6.85 -0.71
N ARG A 8 -1.28 8.04 -0.11
CA ARG A 8 -0.68 9.22 -0.75
C ARG A 8 0.81 9.02 -1.00
N LEU A 9 1.52 8.47 -0.01
CA LEU A 9 2.94 8.17 -0.13
C LEU A 9 3.20 7.14 -1.23
N LEU A 10 2.40 6.08 -1.28
CA LEU A 10 2.55 5.04 -2.29
C LEU A 10 2.36 5.61 -3.70
N LYS A 11 1.40 6.51 -3.89
CA LYS A 11 1.20 7.16 -5.19
C LYS A 11 2.42 7.98 -5.61
N LYS A 12 3.04 8.68 -4.66
CA LYS A 12 4.28 9.44 -4.93
C LYS A 12 5.43 8.52 -5.34
N MET A 13 5.43 7.30 -4.84
CA MET A 13 6.50 6.33 -5.11
C MET A 13 6.24 5.48 -6.35
N GLY A 14 5.21 5.81 -7.13
CA GLY A 14 4.92 5.11 -8.38
C GLY A 14 3.99 3.92 -8.25
N CYS A 15 3.25 3.83 -7.15
CA CYS A 15 2.28 2.77 -6.94
C CYS A 15 0.87 3.25 -7.27
N ARG A 16 0.00 2.33 -7.65
CA ARG A 16 -1.38 2.63 -7.99
C ARG A 16 -2.32 1.57 -7.43
N PHE A 17 -3.56 1.97 -7.19
CA PHE A 17 -4.64 1.03 -6.90
C PHE A 17 -4.85 0.12 -8.11
N GLU A 18 -4.94 -1.19 -7.89
CA GLU A 18 -5.17 -2.17 -8.94
C GLU A 18 -6.61 -2.69 -8.92
N THR A 19 -6.98 -3.42 -7.89
CA THR A 19 -8.31 -4.02 -7.77
C THR A 19 -8.72 -4.10 -6.30
N HIS A 20 -10.03 -4.28 -6.08
CA HIS A 20 -10.54 -4.60 -4.75
C HIS A 20 -10.28 -6.07 -4.45
N GLY A 21 -9.63 -6.35 -3.32
CA GLY A 21 -9.53 -7.69 -2.77
C GLY A 21 -10.66 -7.92 -1.78
N GLY A 22 -10.54 -8.95 -0.94
CA GLY A 22 -11.51 -9.24 0.13
C GLY A 22 -11.54 -8.14 1.18
N CYS A 23 -10.72 -8.27 2.22
CA CYS A 23 -10.63 -7.26 3.28
C CYS A 23 -9.65 -6.12 2.96
N HIS A 24 -8.84 -6.28 1.93
CA HIS A 24 -7.81 -5.31 1.54
C HIS A 24 -7.90 -5.03 0.05
N ASP A 25 -7.40 -3.88 -0.36
CA ASP A 25 -7.28 -3.55 -1.77
C ASP A 25 -5.92 -4.01 -2.28
N ASN A 26 -5.87 -4.42 -3.54
CA ASN A 26 -4.62 -4.77 -4.21
C ASN A 26 -4.07 -3.53 -4.91
N TRP A 27 -2.81 -3.23 -4.62
CA TRP A 27 -2.09 -2.13 -5.25
C TRP A 27 -0.93 -2.70 -6.05
N ILE A 28 -0.46 -1.95 -7.03
CA ILE A 28 0.65 -2.36 -7.87
C ILE A 28 1.74 -1.29 -7.86
N ASN A 29 3.00 -1.75 -7.78
CA ASN A 29 4.15 -0.89 -8.01
C ASN A 29 4.47 -0.92 -9.50
N LEU A 30 4.22 0.17 -10.19
CA LEU A 30 4.37 0.24 -11.65
C LEU A 30 5.82 0.09 -12.11
N LYS A 31 6.79 0.34 -11.22
CA LYS A 31 8.22 0.21 -11.56
C LYS A 31 8.68 -1.24 -11.56
N THR A 32 8.11 -2.06 -10.68
CA THR A 32 8.55 -3.46 -10.50
C THR A 32 7.51 -4.47 -10.97
N GLY A 33 6.26 -4.04 -11.15
CA GLY A 33 5.15 -4.92 -11.44
C GLY A 33 4.66 -5.73 -10.26
N LYS A 34 5.20 -5.50 -9.06
CA LYS A 34 4.78 -6.23 -7.86
C LYS A 34 3.42 -5.77 -7.38
N ILE A 35 2.58 -6.74 -7.03
CA ILE A 35 1.26 -6.48 -6.45
C ILE A 35 1.34 -6.73 -4.95
N PHE A 36 0.74 -5.83 -4.17
CA PHE A 36 0.75 -5.93 -2.71
C PHE A 36 -0.59 -5.45 -2.16
N GLN A 37 -0.87 -5.79 -0.92
CA GLN A 37 -2.15 -5.46 -0.28
C GLN A 37 -2.03 -4.26 0.62
N VAL A 38 -3.04 -3.38 0.56
CA VAL A 38 -3.14 -2.16 1.37
C VAL A 38 -4.50 -2.18 2.05
N PRO A 39 -4.58 -1.84 3.35
CA PRO A 39 -5.88 -1.76 4.03
C PRO A 39 -6.81 -0.78 3.32
N ARG A 40 -8.11 -1.09 3.38
CA ARG A 40 -9.12 -0.34 2.64
C ARG A 40 -9.52 0.97 3.32
N HIS A 41 -9.59 0.98 4.65
CA HIS A 41 -10.13 2.11 5.41
C HIS A 41 -9.10 3.22 5.59
N ASP A 42 -9.40 4.40 5.06
CA ASP A 42 -8.48 5.54 5.08
C ASP A 42 -8.19 6.05 6.50
N GLY A 43 -9.15 5.93 7.41
CA GLY A 43 -8.96 6.37 8.80
C GLY A 43 -8.19 5.39 9.67
N GLN A 44 -7.85 4.22 9.16
CA GLN A 44 -7.14 3.21 9.93
C GLN A 44 -5.71 3.64 10.22
N GLU A 45 -5.28 3.43 11.48
CA GLU A 45 -3.90 3.69 11.88
C GLU A 45 -3.00 2.56 11.37
N ILE A 46 -1.91 2.91 10.71
CA ILE A 46 -0.95 1.94 10.19
C ILE A 46 0.25 1.88 11.14
N LYS A 47 0.45 0.73 11.75
CA LYS A 47 1.58 0.50 12.66
C LYS A 47 2.87 0.35 11.87
N THR A 48 4.00 0.63 12.51
CA THR A 48 5.32 0.58 11.89
C THR A 48 5.60 -0.78 11.25
N GLY A 49 5.29 -1.87 11.94
CA GLY A 49 5.50 -3.22 11.40
C GLY A 49 4.68 -3.49 10.14
N THR A 50 3.43 -3.04 10.14
CA THR A 50 2.56 -3.18 8.97
C THR A 50 3.07 -2.33 7.81
N LEU A 51 3.49 -1.10 8.10
CA LEU A 51 4.06 -0.20 7.10
C LEU A 51 5.30 -0.83 6.43
N GLU A 52 6.21 -1.35 7.23
CA GLU A 52 7.41 -2.00 6.71
C GLU A 52 7.10 -3.21 5.85
N ALA A 53 6.12 -4.03 6.26
CA ALA A 53 5.70 -5.19 5.50
C ALA A 53 5.14 -4.77 4.14
N ILE A 54 4.32 -3.73 4.11
CA ILE A 54 3.73 -3.21 2.87
C ILE A 54 4.84 -2.69 1.95
N MET A 55 5.77 -1.90 2.47
CA MET A 55 6.88 -1.35 1.69
C MET A 55 7.75 -2.47 1.12
N LYS A 56 8.00 -3.51 1.89
CA LYS A 56 8.79 -4.66 1.45
C LYS A 56 8.09 -5.42 0.35
N GLN A 57 6.79 -5.69 0.51
CA GLN A 57 6.01 -6.37 -0.52
C GLN A 57 5.93 -5.57 -1.81
N ALA A 58 5.89 -4.25 -1.70
CA ALA A 58 5.85 -3.36 -2.86
C ALA A 58 7.20 -3.22 -3.57
N GLY A 59 8.27 -3.74 -2.97
CA GLY A 59 9.61 -3.60 -3.54
C GLY A 59 10.20 -2.21 -3.36
N LEU A 60 9.72 -1.47 -2.36
CA LEU A 60 10.18 -0.11 -2.07
C LEU A 60 11.27 -0.10 -0.97
N LYS A 61 11.60 -1.26 -0.44
CA LYS A 61 12.55 -1.34 0.66
C LYS A 61 13.44 -2.58 0.51
#